data_42e89db00afcc30a6a5af24c0061f9ff
#
_entry.id   42e89db00afcc30a6a5af24c0061f9ff
#
_cell.length_a   1.000
_cell.length_b   1.000
_cell.length_c   1.000
_cell.angle_alpha   90.00
_cell.angle_beta   90.00
_cell.angle_gamma   90.00
#
_symmetry.space_group_name_H-M   'P 1'
#
loop_
_entity.id
_entity.type
_entity.pdbx_description
1 polymer ?
#
loop_
_entity_poly.entity_id
_entity_poly.type
_entity_poly.pdbx_seq_one_letter_code
_entity_poly.pdbx_strand_id
1 'polypeptide(L)'
;MLTTNIALAEKYDYLSDKFKKAFAFLRETDLASLPIGRTEIDGDEVYASVQSYTTMTVEECAFESHLEYFDVQYVVEGEECFGYEPVKNLTPSMDYDAERDLIFYNEPDDAGSVILKAGDFAIVPPEDGHAPRRMTKNGPCPVKKIVVKVKL
;
A
#
# COMPACT_ATOMS: atom_id res chain seq x y z
N MET A 1 -1.40 -9.70 5.65
CA MET A 1 -0.37 -8.88 4.94
C MET A 1 0.89 -9.70 4.66
N LEU A 2 1.54 -9.46 3.52
CA LEU A 2 2.85 -10.00 3.18
C LEU A 2 3.79 -8.85 2.82
N THR A 3 4.98 -8.82 3.39
CA THR A 3 6.00 -7.80 3.07
C THR A 3 7.31 -8.46 2.69
N THR A 4 7.98 -7.96 1.62
CA THR A 4 9.30 -8.42 1.18
C THR A 4 9.93 -7.42 0.21
N ASN A 5 11.11 -7.76 -0.33
CA ASN A 5 11.80 -6.95 -1.34
C ASN A 5 11.36 -7.34 -2.76
N ILE A 6 11.27 -6.36 -3.67
CA ILE A 6 10.83 -6.56 -5.06
C ILE A 6 11.67 -7.60 -5.81
N ALA A 7 12.94 -7.76 -5.47
CA ALA A 7 13.79 -8.80 -6.06
C ALA A 7 13.30 -10.24 -5.80
N LEU A 8 12.40 -10.42 -4.81
CA LEU A 8 11.81 -11.70 -4.45
C LEU A 8 10.36 -11.86 -4.93
N ALA A 9 9.82 -10.87 -5.68
CA ALA A 9 8.43 -10.84 -6.10
C ALA A 9 7.97 -12.09 -6.86
N GLU A 10 8.86 -12.71 -7.68
CA GLU A 10 8.53 -13.93 -8.44
C GLU A 10 8.13 -15.12 -7.56
N LYS A 11 8.49 -15.11 -6.29
CA LYS A 11 8.07 -16.15 -5.35
C LYS A 11 6.61 -16.00 -4.92
N TYR A 12 5.99 -14.85 -5.21
CA TYR A 12 4.66 -14.45 -4.71
C TYR A 12 3.68 -14.11 -5.83
N ASP A 13 4.09 -14.11 -7.09
CA ASP A 13 3.24 -13.83 -8.24
C ASP A 13 2.33 -15.00 -8.67
N TYR A 14 2.36 -16.07 -7.90
CA TYR A 14 1.51 -17.26 -8.11
C TYR A 14 0.05 -17.07 -7.70
N LEU A 15 -0.27 -15.99 -6.99
CA LEU A 15 -1.63 -15.73 -6.47
C LEU A 15 -2.65 -15.58 -7.60
N SER A 16 -2.31 -14.86 -8.67
CA SER A 16 -3.14 -14.75 -9.89
C SER A 16 -2.36 -14.10 -11.02
N ASP A 17 -2.91 -14.15 -12.25
CA ASP A 17 -2.32 -13.46 -13.41
C ASP A 17 -2.34 -11.93 -13.25
N LYS A 18 -3.31 -11.38 -12.49
CA LYS A 18 -3.35 -9.95 -12.16
C LYS A 18 -2.12 -9.52 -11.33
N PHE A 19 -1.72 -10.34 -10.34
CA PHE A 19 -0.50 -10.10 -9.56
C PHE A 19 0.77 -10.19 -10.41
N LYS A 20 0.83 -11.11 -11.37
CA LYS A 20 1.96 -11.19 -12.33
C LYS A 20 2.10 -9.89 -13.11
N LYS A 21 0.98 -9.30 -13.59
CA LYS A 21 0.98 -7.99 -14.28
C LYS A 21 1.45 -6.87 -13.36
N ALA A 22 0.97 -6.84 -12.10
CA ALA A 22 1.40 -5.87 -11.10
C ALA A 22 2.91 -5.93 -10.85
N PHE A 23 3.46 -7.13 -10.63
CA PHE A 23 4.89 -7.29 -10.39
C PHE A 23 5.76 -7.08 -11.63
N ALA A 24 5.28 -7.45 -12.83
CA ALA A 24 5.96 -7.11 -14.08
C ALA A 24 6.07 -5.59 -14.24
N PHE A 25 4.98 -4.86 -14.03
CA PHE A 25 4.98 -3.40 -14.06
C PHE A 25 6.01 -2.80 -13.08
N LEU A 26 6.04 -3.27 -11.82
CA LEU A 26 6.96 -2.77 -10.80
C LEU A 26 8.44 -3.08 -11.11
N ARG A 27 8.74 -4.15 -11.84
CA ARG A 27 10.12 -4.54 -12.20
C ARG A 27 10.62 -3.92 -13.49
N GLU A 28 9.73 -3.70 -14.46
CA GLU A 28 10.10 -3.39 -15.85
C GLU A 28 9.92 -1.91 -16.19
N THR A 29 9.22 -1.13 -15.33
CA THR A 29 8.95 0.28 -15.57
C THR A 29 9.98 1.16 -14.86
N ASP A 30 10.37 2.28 -15.50
CA ASP A 30 11.13 3.35 -14.82
C ASP A 30 10.21 4.10 -13.84
N LEU A 31 10.06 3.52 -12.63
CA LEU A 31 9.14 3.99 -11.61
C LEU A 31 9.48 5.40 -11.09
N ALA A 32 10.77 5.77 -11.13
CA ALA A 32 11.22 7.09 -10.67
C ALA A 32 10.69 8.21 -11.56
N SER A 33 10.54 7.97 -12.86
CA SER A 33 10.05 8.96 -13.83
C SER A 33 8.54 9.08 -13.91
N LEU A 34 7.76 8.14 -13.31
CA LEU A 34 6.31 8.16 -13.40
C LEU A 34 5.71 9.43 -12.77
N PRO A 35 4.74 10.09 -13.45
CA PRO A 35 4.01 11.21 -12.87
C PRO A 35 3.11 10.77 -11.72
N ILE A 36 2.85 11.68 -10.79
CA ILE A 36 1.88 11.45 -9.70
C ILE A 36 0.49 11.26 -10.29
N GLY A 37 -0.26 10.29 -9.72
CA GLY A 37 -1.62 9.98 -10.15
C GLY A 37 -1.77 8.54 -10.63
N ARG A 38 -2.86 8.29 -11.36
CA ARG A 38 -3.20 6.95 -11.86
C ARG A 38 -2.40 6.62 -13.13
N THR A 39 -1.81 5.43 -13.15
CA THR A 39 -1.19 4.81 -14.32
C THR A 39 -1.91 3.48 -14.59
N GLU A 40 -2.42 3.31 -15.79
CA GLU A 40 -3.13 2.10 -16.22
C GLU A 40 -2.14 0.95 -16.50
N ILE A 41 -2.48 -0.26 -16.05
CA ILE A 41 -1.72 -1.50 -16.32
C ILE A 41 -2.61 -2.47 -17.09
N ASP A 42 -3.83 -2.71 -16.62
CA ASP A 42 -4.86 -3.56 -17.23
C ASP A 42 -6.26 -3.00 -16.90
N GLY A 43 -6.55 -1.79 -17.38
CA GLY A 43 -7.80 -1.09 -17.12
C GLY A 43 -8.08 -0.91 -15.62
N ASP A 44 -9.28 -1.31 -15.19
CA ASP A 44 -9.69 -1.29 -13.78
C ASP A 44 -9.34 -2.59 -13.05
N GLU A 45 -8.90 -3.63 -13.76
CA GLU A 45 -8.49 -4.90 -13.15
C GLU A 45 -7.15 -4.77 -12.41
N VAL A 46 -6.21 -3.98 -12.99
CA VAL A 46 -4.91 -3.66 -12.39
C VAL A 46 -4.50 -2.25 -12.79
N TYR A 47 -4.28 -1.38 -11.82
CA TYR A 47 -3.75 -0.04 -12.06
C TYR A 47 -2.84 0.42 -10.92
N ALA A 48 -1.93 1.35 -11.21
CA ALA A 48 -1.05 1.96 -10.23
C ALA A 48 -1.52 3.35 -9.82
N SER A 49 -1.44 3.65 -8.53
CA SER A 49 -1.55 5.00 -7.94
C SER A 49 -0.15 5.44 -7.54
N VAL A 50 0.43 6.39 -8.27
CA VAL A 50 1.75 6.95 -7.99
C VAL A 50 1.59 8.11 -7.01
N GLN A 51 2.29 8.05 -5.88
CA GLN A 51 2.18 9.01 -4.79
C GLN A 51 3.54 9.58 -4.41
N SER A 52 3.57 10.83 -3.97
CA SER A 52 4.72 11.47 -3.34
C SER A 52 4.24 12.29 -2.16
N TYR A 53 4.87 12.10 -1.00
CA TYR A 53 4.53 12.76 0.25
C TYR A 53 5.73 12.77 1.20
N THR A 54 5.61 13.54 2.27
CA THR A 54 6.49 13.39 3.44
C THR A 54 5.75 12.60 4.51
N THR A 55 6.41 11.63 5.13
CA THR A 55 5.83 10.85 6.23
C THR A 55 5.52 11.73 7.43
N MET A 56 4.48 11.36 8.19
CA MET A 56 3.87 12.14 9.25
C MET A 56 3.81 11.35 10.56
N THR A 57 3.34 11.97 11.63
CA THR A 57 3.15 11.28 12.91
C THR A 57 2.02 10.25 12.84
N VAL A 58 1.94 9.36 13.81
CA VAL A 58 0.87 8.34 13.90
C VAL A 58 -0.50 8.99 13.97
N GLU A 59 -0.62 10.10 14.73
CA GLU A 59 -1.88 10.83 14.95
C GLU A 59 -2.42 11.51 13.68
N GLU A 60 -1.55 11.75 12.70
CA GLU A 60 -1.90 12.35 11.42
C GLU A 60 -2.29 11.32 10.35
N CYS A 61 -2.11 10.02 10.64
CA CYS A 61 -2.33 8.91 9.71
C CYS A 61 -3.42 7.98 10.23
N ALA A 62 -4.49 7.79 9.46
CA ALA A 62 -5.56 6.86 9.81
C ALA A 62 -5.25 5.43 9.32
N PHE A 63 -5.84 4.45 9.98
CA PHE A 63 -6.02 3.11 9.41
C PHE A 63 -7.08 3.14 8.32
N GLU A 64 -6.83 2.42 7.24
CA GLU A 64 -7.73 2.28 6.10
C GLU A 64 -7.81 0.83 5.62
N SER A 65 -8.88 0.47 4.92
CA SER A 65 -9.00 -0.77 4.15
C SER A 65 -9.83 -0.57 2.89
N HIS A 66 -9.80 -1.57 2.03
CA HIS A 66 -10.51 -1.61 0.75
C HIS A 66 -11.38 -2.86 0.69
N LEU A 67 -12.43 -2.89 -0.15
CA LEU A 67 -13.29 -4.05 -0.32
C LEU A 67 -13.11 -4.73 -1.67
N GLU A 68 -12.75 -3.97 -2.71
CA GLU A 68 -12.72 -4.46 -4.09
C GLU A 68 -11.31 -4.81 -4.58
N TYR A 69 -10.27 -4.25 -3.93
CA TYR A 69 -8.88 -4.38 -4.39
C TYR A 69 -7.95 -4.88 -3.28
N PHE A 70 -6.99 -5.71 -3.69
CA PHE A 70 -5.72 -5.82 -2.98
C PHE A 70 -4.85 -4.59 -3.27
N ASP A 71 -4.06 -4.18 -2.30
CA ASP A 71 -2.97 -3.22 -2.49
C ASP A 71 -1.63 -3.94 -2.57
N VAL A 72 -0.84 -3.65 -3.61
CA VAL A 72 0.59 -3.92 -3.63
C VAL A 72 1.29 -2.59 -3.43
N GLN A 73 1.70 -2.32 -2.21
CA GLN A 73 2.28 -1.05 -1.78
C GLN A 73 3.81 -1.11 -1.90
N TYR A 74 4.40 -0.43 -2.87
CA TYR A 74 5.82 -0.48 -3.19
C TYR A 74 6.50 0.87 -2.95
N VAL A 75 7.57 0.89 -2.15
CA VAL A 75 8.36 2.10 -1.89
C VAL A 75 9.44 2.24 -2.96
N VAL A 76 9.36 3.30 -3.75
CA VAL A 76 10.36 3.64 -4.79
C VAL A 76 11.54 4.37 -4.16
N GLU A 77 11.26 5.36 -3.29
CA GLU A 77 12.25 6.19 -2.61
C GLU A 77 11.80 6.48 -1.18
N GLY A 78 12.76 6.59 -0.26
CA GLY A 78 12.53 6.90 1.15
C GLY A 78 12.25 5.69 2.01
N GLU A 79 11.62 5.92 3.15
CA GLU A 79 11.16 4.91 4.09
C GLU A 79 9.89 5.36 4.81
N GLU A 80 9.04 4.40 5.18
CA GLU A 80 7.87 4.66 6.03
C GLU A 80 7.66 3.54 7.05
N CYS A 81 7.03 3.86 8.15
CA CYS A 81 6.46 2.90 9.08
C CYS A 81 5.04 2.58 8.61
N PHE A 82 4.78 1.33 8.26
CA PHE A 82 3.50 0.86 7.72
C PHE A 82 2.75 0.09 8.80
N GLY A 83 1.65 0.67 9.30
CA GLY A 83 0.79 0.06 10.32
C GLY A 83 -0.04 -1.08 9.75
N TYR A 84 -0.35 -2.07 10.59
CA TYR A 84 -1.13 -3.25 10.23
C TYR A 84 -1.99 -3.73 11.39
N GLU A 85 -3.27 -4.01 11.11
CA GLU A 85 -4.19 -4.69 12.02
C GLU A 85 -5.29 -5.40 11.22
N PRO A 86 -5.68 -6.66 11.51
CA PRO A 86 -6.84 -7.28 10.88
C PRO A 86 -8.11 -6.44 11.05
N VAL A 87 -8.87 -6.25 9.96
CA VAL A 87 -10.10 -5.43 9.95
C VAL A 87 -11.09 -5.82 11.05
N LYS A 88 -11.18 -7.12 11.38
CA LYS A 88 -12.07 -7.62 12.45
C LYS A 88 -11.79 -7.02 13.84
N ASN A 89 -10.59 -6.47 14.07
CA ASN A 89 -10.19 -5.85 15.32
C ASN A 89 -10.29 -4.32 15.26
N LEU A 90 -10.64 -3.74 14.12
CA LEU A 90 -10.73 -2.31 13.89
C LEU A 90 -12.16 -1.80 14.07
N THR A 91 -12.30 -0.58 14.55
CA THR A 91 -13.58 0.13 14.67
C THR A 91 -13.67 1.19 13.58
N PRO A 92 -14.61 1.11 12.62
CA PRO A 92 -14.76 2.13 11.59
C PRO A 92 -15.00 3.51 12.19
N SER A 93 -14.34 4.52 11.64
CA SER A 93 -14.54 5.94 11.97
C SER A 93 -15.48 6.65 10.99
N MET A 94 -15.74 6.02 9.82
CA MET A 94 -16.69 6.48 8.81
C MET A 94 -17.27 5.29 8.03
N ASP A 95 -18.41 5.53 7.35
CA ASP A 95 -19.01 4.55 6.45
C ASP A 95 -18.12 4.32 5.22
N TYR A 96 -18.32 3.17 4.56
CA TYR A 96 -17.63 2.84 3.32
C TYR A 96 -17.91 3.84 2.20
N ASP A 97 -16.85 4.41 1.66
CA ASP A 97 -16.88 5.26 0.47
C ASP A 97 -16.69 4.38 -0.78
N ALA A 98 -17.80 4.07 -1.46
CA ALA A 98 -17.78 3.21 -2.64
C ALA A 98 -17.12 3.84 -3.87
N GLU A 99 -17.03 5.19 -3.96
CA GLU A 99 -16.36 5.85 -5.08
C GLU A 99 -14.83 5.71 -4.99
N ARG A 100 -14.32 5.63 -3.76
CA ARG A 100 -12.89 5.54 -3.48
C ARG A 100 -12.45 4.13 -3.09
N ASP A 101 -13.40 3.20 -2.92
CA ASP A 101 -13.17 1.89 -2.31
C ASP A 101 -12.40 2.01 -0.99
N LEU A 102 -12.96 2.76 -0.01
CA LEU A 102 -12.23 3.16 1.17
C LEU A 102 -13.09 3.14 2.43
N ILE A 103 -12.53 2.55 3.51
CA ILE A 103 -13.05 2.65 4.87
C ILE A 103 -11.92 3.19 5.74
N PHE A 104 -12.20 4.20 6.58
CA PHE A 104 -11.27 4.63 7.62
C PHE A 104 -11.66 4.07 8.99
N TYR A 105 -10.66 3.88 9.83
CA TYR A 105 -10.81 3.33 11.17
C TYR A 105 -10.14 4.22 12.21
N ASN A 106 -10.64 4.12 13.45
CA ASN A 106 -9.97 4.68 14.61
C ASN A 106 -8.64 3.97 14.83
N GLU A 107 -7.67 4.67 15.42
CA GLU A 107 -6.40 4.06 15.83
C GLU A 107 -6.67 2.95 16.85
N PRO A 108 -6.22 1.72 16.61
CA PRO A 108 -6.33 0.64 17.58
C PRO A 108 -5.30 0.79 18.71
N ASP A 109 -5.61 0.24 19.89
CA ASP A 109 -4.71 0.28 21.05
C ASP A 109 -3.40 -0.50 20.80
N ASP A 110 -3.46 -1.54 19.96
CA ASP A 110 -2.36 -2.49 19.74
C ASP A 110 -2.31 -2.86 18.25
N ALA A 111 -1.49 -2.16 17.50
CA ALA A 111 -1.28 -2.45 16.08
C ALA A 111 0.14 -2.90 15.79
N GLY A 112 0.28 -3.87 14.89
CA GLY A 112 1.57 -4.21 14.32
C GLY A 112 2.08 -3.15 13.37
N SER A 113 3.37 -3.16 13.09
CA SER A 113 3.94 -2.31 12.06
C SER A 113 5.18 -2.93 11.42
N VAL A 114 5.50 -2.50 10.22
CA VAL A 114 6.72 -2.84 9.51
C VAL A 114 7.34 -1.58 8.91
N ILE A 115 8.67 -1.49 8.88
CA ILE A 115 9.36 -0.43 8.16
C ILE A 115 9.59 -0.91 6.73
N LEU A 116 8.98 -0.19 5.78
CA LEU A 116 9.21 -0.39 4.35
C LEU A 116 10.21 0.65 3.87
N LYS A 117 11.22 0.19 3.13
CA LYS A 117 12.27 1.01 2.54
C LYS A 117 12.23 0.91 1.02
N ALA A 118 12.99 1.77 0.34
CA ALA A 118 13.11 1.68 -1.11
C ALA A 118 13.44 0.26 -1.58
N GLY A 119 12.61 -0.28 -2.47
CA GLY A 119 12.66 -1.66 -2.97
C GLY A 119 11.77 -2.65 -2.22
N ASP A 120 11.23 -2.30 -1.05
CA ASP A 120 10.32 -3.16 -0.31
C ASP A 120 8.88 -2.98 -0.77
N PHE A 121 8.08 -4.05 -0.61
CA PHE A 121 6.64 -3.99 -0.84
C PHE A 121 5.84 -4.71 0.25
N ALA A 122 4.57 -4.33 0.37
CA ALA A 122 3.56 -5.04 1.14
C ALA A 122 2.39 -5.42 0.23
N ILE A 123 1.89 -6.66 0.35
CA ILE A 123 0.60 -7.06 -0.20
C ILE A 123 -0.42 -7.01 0.92
N VAL A 124 -1.48 -6.24 0.71
CA VAL A 124 -2.55 -6.01 1.69
C VAL A 124 -3.87 -6.44 1.09
N PRO A 125 -4.46 -7.54 1.57
CA PRO A 125 -5.79 -7.98 1.17
C PRO A 125 -6.89 -7.14 1.87
N PRO A 126 -8.16 -7.22 1.41
CA PRO A 126 -9.28 -6.51 2.03
C PRO A 126 -9.50 -6.79 3.51
N GLU A 127 -9.12 -7.96 3.99
CA GLU A 127 -9.26 -8.36 5.40
C GLU A 127 -8.26 -7.68 6.34
N ASP A 128 -7.29 -6.96 5.77
CA ASP A 128 -6.20 -6.32 6.52
C ASP A 128 -6.33 -4.80 6.46
N GLY A 129 -6.56 -4.19 7.62
CA GLY A 129 -6.42 -2.75 7.78
C GLY A 129 -4.95 -2.35 7.82
N HIS A 130 -4.65 -1.20 7.26
CA HIS A 130 -3.29 -0.68 7.18
C HIS A 130 -3.25 0.83 7.37
N ALA A 131 -2.13 1.33 7.88
CA ALA A 131 -1.90 2.75 8.06
C ALA A 131 -0.57 3.15 7.41
N PRO A 132 -0.63 3.67 6.16
CA PRO A 132 0.53 4.16 5.45
C PRO A 132 0.96 5.54 5.94
N ARG A 133 2.06 6.07 5.37
CA ARG A 133 2.57 7.44 5.54
C ARG A 133 3.16 7.76 6.91
N ARG A 134 3.22 6.82 7.84
CA ARG A 134 3.78 7.08 9.17
C ARG A 134 5.30 7.20 9.10
N MET A 135 5.84 8.19 9.79
CA MET A 135 7.29 8.34 9.92
C MET A 135 7.88 7.23 10.76
N THR A 136 9.13 6.88 10.49
CA THR A 136 9.93 6.01 11.33
C THR A 136 10.50 6.81 12.53
N LYS A 137 11.20 6.13 13.41
CA LYS A 137 11.95 6.80 14.50
C LYS A 137 13.01 7.81 14.01
N ASN A 138 13.34 7.78 12.72
CA ASN A 138 14.29 8.70 12.11
C ASN A 138 13.66 10.07 11.78
N GLY A 139 12.35 10.22 11.99
CA GLY A 139 11.59 11.44 11.71
C GLY A 139 10.97 11.47 10.30
N PRO A 140 10.41 12.61 9.89
CA PRO A 140 9.77 12.76 8.59
C PRO A 140 10.73 12.48 7.43
N CYS A 141 10.26 11.71 6.45
CA CYS A 141 11.04 11.30 5.27
C CYS A 141 10.22 11.55 3.99
N PRO A 142 10.79 12.20 2.96
CA PRO A 142 10.19 12.23 1.64
C PRO A 142 10.10 10.82 1.06
N VAL A 143 8.92 10.44 0.58
CA VAL A 143 8.63 9.11 0.02
C VAL A 143 8.03 9.27 -1.36
N LYS A 144 8.54 8.48 -2.32
CA LYS A 144 7.84 8.16 -3.56
C LYS A 144 7.35 6.71 -3.46
N LYS A 145 6.05 6.51 -3.66
CA LYS A 145 5.38 5.23 -3.47
C LYS A 145 4.47 4.90 -4.64
N ILE A 146 4.38 3.65 -4.97
CA ILE A 146 3.41 3.14 -5.94
C ILE A 146 2.52 2.14 -5.23
N VAL A 147 1.22 2.37 -5.29
CA VAL A 147 0.19 1.44 -4.84
C VAL A 147 -0.44 0.81 -6.07
N VAL A 148 -0.12 -0.45 -6.35
CA VAL A 148 -0.80 -1.18 -7.41
C VAL A 148 -2.07 -1.79 -6.85
N LYS A 149 -3.20 -1.33 -7.36
CA LYS A 149 -4.53 -1.87 -7.08
C LYS A 149 -4.77 -3.09 -7.94
N VAL A 150 -5.01 -4.23 -7.32
CA VAL A 150 -5.28 -5.51 -7.98
C VAL A 150 -6.69 -5.96 -7.60
N LYS A 151 -7.61 -5.94 -8.57
CA LYS A 151 -9.02 -6.25 -8.33
C LYS A 151 -9.22 -7.71 -7.92
N LEU A 152 -10.11 -7.95 -6.96
CA LEU A 152 -10.54 -9.27 -6.48
C LEU A 152 -11.13 -10.15 -7.61
#